data_04d428ee4f6d04be4d65a6e1517d892f
#
_entry.id   04d428ee4f6d04be4d65a6e1517d892f
#
_cell.length_a   1.000
_cell.length_b   1.000
_cell.length_c   1.000
_cell.angle_alpha   90.00
_cell.angle_beta   90.00
_cell.angle_gamma   90.00
#
_symmetry.space_group_name_H-M   'P 1'
#
loop_
_entity.id
_entity.type
_entity.pdbx_description
1 polymer ?
#
loop_
_entity_poly.entity_id
_entity_poly.type
_entity_poly.pdbx_seq_one_letter_code
_entity_poly.pdbx_strand_id
1 'polypeptide(L)'
;MEPYRKLTQELDINILSPEAEPGSVYSRADWALHGASDMSRIDVKFAGITGCRKTVDMCESIGMQCEIHIGGFGNLAILGSTTEETCEYYERGLTIPGVDRDATPEYLQVPCDPMDDDGYVQVPQGPGLGIEFNWDYINDNLIEK
;
A
#
# COMPACT_ATOMS: atom_id res chain seq x y z
N MET A 1 -12.48 17.37 -5.47
CA MET A 1 -11.26 18.13 -5.09
C MET A 1 -11.53 19.36 -4.23
N GLU A 2 -12.41 20.31 -4.62
CA GLU A 2 -12.60 21.57 -3.89
C GLU A 2 -12.84 21.44 -2.37
N PRO A 3 -13.69 20.53 -1.85
CA PRO A 3 -13.83 20.37 -0.41
C PRO A 3 -12.52 19.94 0.29
N TYR A 4 -11.73 19.09 -0.36
CA TYR A 4 -10.46 18.64 0.20
C TYR A 4 -9.41 19.76 0.19
N ARG A 5 -9.37 20.57 -0.86
CA ARG A 5 -8.51 21.75 -0.91
C ARG A 5 -8.80 22.73 0.23
N LYS A 6 -10.06 22.87 0.64
CA LYS A 6 -10.41 23.65 1.83
C LYS A 6 -9.89 23.01 3.12
N LEU A 7 -9.97 21.68 3.23
CA LEU A 7 -9.45 20.96 4.40
C LEU A 7 -7.94 21.17 4.53
N THR A 8 -7.18 21.03 3.45
CA THR A 8 -5.72 21.25 3.47
C THR A 8 -5.35 22.69 3.85
N GLN A 9 -6.19 23.66 3.51
CA GLN A 9 -5.95 25.08 3.79
C GLN A 9 -6.39 25.53 5.20
N GLU A 10 -7.40 24.89 5.77
CA GLU A 10 -8.05 25.34 7.00
C GLU A 10 -7.65 24.50 8.23
N LEU A 11 -7.13 23.29 8.02
CA LEU A 11 -6.79 22.39 9.12
C LEU A 11 -5.26 22.31 9.31
N ASP A 12 -4.86 22.25 10.56
CA ASP A 12 -3.47 22.01 10.98
C ASP A 12 -3.23 20.50 11.19
N ILE A 13 -3.64 19.69 10.19
CA ILE A 13 -3.45 18.25 10.14
C ILE A 13 -3.33 17.83 8.68
N ASN A 14 -2.41 16.92 8.37
CA ASN A 14 -2.21 16.43 7.02
C ASN A 14 -3.44 15.70 6.48
N ILE A 15 -3.88 16.08 5.30
CA ILE A 15 -4.98 15.44 4.57
C ILE A 15 -4.42 14.42 3.61
N LEU A 16 -4.63 13.15 3.94
CA LEU A 16 -4.21 12.00 3.14
C LEU A 16 -5.32 11.60 2.17
N SER A 17 -5.11 11.81 0.88
CA SER A 17 -6.11 11.49 -0.17
C SER A 17 -5.50 11.51 -1.59
N PRO A 18 -6.19 11.02 -2.61
CA PRO A 18 -7.36 10.14 -2.55
C PRO A 18 -6.95 8.71 -2.26
N GLU A 19 -7.84 7.90 -1.70
CA GLU A 19 -7.56 6.49 -1.42
C GLU A 19 -8.06 5.57 -2.54
N ALA A 20 -9.35 5.33 -2.62
CA ALA A 20 -9.97 4.33 -3.49
C ALA A 20 -10.49 4.87 -4.84
N GLU A 21 -10.40 6.15 -5.06
CA GLU A 21 -10.77 6.76 -6.35
C GLU A 21 -9.86 6.24 -7.47
N PRO A 22 -10.31 6.28 -8.75
CA PRO A 22 -9.61 5.58 -9.84
C PRO A 22 -8.10 5.77 -9.70
N GLY A 23 -7.46 4.70 -9.27
CA GLY A 23 -6.13 4.69 -8.69
C GLY A 23 -5.01 4.96 -9.68
N SER A 24 -5.24 5.87 -10.62
CA SER A 24 -4.23 6.21 -11.61
C SER A 24 -3.23 7.22 -11.08
N VAL A 25 -2.01 7.12 -11.56
CA VAL A 25 -0.96 8.12 -11.35
C VAL A 25 -1.44 9.53 -11.70
N TYR A 26 -2.23 9.64 -12.76
CA TYR A 26 -2.76 10.93 -13.24
C TYR A 26 -3.71 11.58 -12.22
N SER A 27 -4.60 10.82 -11.62
CA SER A 27 -5.50 11.37 -10.60
C SER A 27 -4.73 11.82 -9.36
N ARG A 28 -3.71 11.09 -8.95
CA ARG A 28 -2.84 11.47 -7.83
C ARG A 28 -2.07 12.76 -8.11
N ALA A 29 -1.48 12.88 -9.30
CA ALA A 29 -0.81 14.08 -9.73
C ALA A 29 -1.76 15.29 -9.76
N ASP A 30 -2.98 15.10 -10.27
CA ASP A 30 -3.99 16.15 -10.33
C ASP A 30 -4.39 16.66 -8.93
N TRP A 31 -4.57 15.77 -7.96
CA TRP A 31 -4.86 16.15 -6.58
C TRP A 31 -3.70 16.92 -5.93
N ALA A 32 -2.46 16.45 -6.13
CA ALA A 32 -1.28 17.14 -5.64
C ALA A 32 -1.13 18.53 -6.25
N LEU A 33 -1.25 18.66 -7.57
CA LEU A 33 -1.13 19.92 -8.30
C LEU A 33 -2.19 20.95 -7.89
N HIS A 34 -3.37 20.51 -7.49
CA HIS A 34 -4.44 21.40 -7.04
C HIS A 34 -4.45 21.63 -5.53
N GLY A 35 -3.47 21.13 -4.80
CA GLY A 35 -3.40 21.28 -3.34
C GLY A 35 -4.61 20.69 -2.61
N ALA A 36 -5.14 19.59 -3.13
CA ALA A 36 -6.28 18.88 -2.56
C ALA A 36 -5.86 17.72 -1.63
N SER A 37 -4.58 17.53 -1.44
CA SER A 37 -4.01 16.59 -0.47
C SER A 37 -2.63 17.07 -0.03
N ASP A 38 -2.30 16.82 1.22
CA ASP A 38 -0.98 17.06 1.79
C ASP A 38 -0.09 15.82 1.63
N MET A 39 -0.71 14.66 1.60
CA MET A 39 -0.07 13.35 1.41
C MET A 39 -0.85 12.54 0.38
N SER A 40 -0.16 11.82 -0.48
CA SER A 40 -0.78 10.89 -1.42
C SER A 40 -1.00 9.53 -0.77
N ARG A 41 -2.02 8.80 -1.22
CA ARG A 41 -2.28 7.43 -0.79
C ARG A 41 -2.36 6.50 -1.98
N ILE A 42 -1.63 5.39 -1.91
CA ILE A 42 -1.54 4.41 -3.00
C ILE A 42 -1.87 3.01 -2.51
N ASP A 43 -2.27 2.17 -3.46
CA ASP A 43 -2.46 0.74 -3.25
C ASP A 43 -2.24 0.02 -4.58
N VAL A 44 -1.44 -1.05 -4.56
CA VAL A 44 -1.19 -1.88 -5.76
C VAL A 44 -2.46 -2.50 -6.31
N LYS A 45 -3.49 -2.67 -5.50
CA LYS A 45 -4.80 -3.14 -5.94
C LYS A 45 -5.43 -2.24 -7.02
N PHE A 46 -5.21 -0.93 -6.93
CA PHE A 46 -5.81 0.05 -7.84
C PHE A 46 -4.88 0.49 -8.96
N ALA A 47 -3.59 0.65 -8.67
CA ALA A 47 -2.62 1.21 -9.60
C ALA A 47 -1.62 0.19 -10.16
N GLY A 48 -1.58 -1.01 -9.60
CA GLY A 48 -0.51 -1.98 -9.85
C GLY A 48 0.85 -1.49 -9.34
N ILE A 49 1.84 -2.36 -9.35
CA ILE A 49 3.19 -2.03 -8.88
C ILE A 49 3.78 -0.85 -9.66
N THR A 50 3.67 -0.87 -10.99
CA THR A 50 4.21 0.19 -11.86
C THR A 50 3.55 1.54 -11.57
N GLY A 51 2.24 1.57 -11.38
CA GLY A 51 1.51 2.81 -11.05
C GLY A 51 1.88 3.35 -9.68
N CYS A 52 1.96 2.48 -8.67
CA CYS A 52 2.39 2.86 -7.33
C CYS A 52 3.82 3.42 -7.34
N ARG A 53 4.77 2.75 -8.00
CA ARG A 53 6.15 3.24 -8.10
C ARG A 53 6.23 4.63 -8.73
N LYS A 54 5.50 4.86 -9.83
CA LYS A 54 5.44 6.19 -10.46
C LYS A 54 4.85 7.26 -9.54
N THR A 55 3.85 6.90 -8.72
CA THR A 55 3.27 7.84 -7.76
C THR A 55 4.27 8.19 -6.67
N VAL A 56 4.99 7.19 -6.13
CA VAL A 56 6.05 7.42 -5.15
C VAL A 56 7.13 8.34 -5.71
N ASP A 57 7.65 8.05 -6.91
CA ASP A 57 8.68 8.86 -7.57
C ASP A 57 8.21 10.32 -7.79
N MET A 58 6.94 10.49 -8.13
CA MET A 58 6.32 11.82 -8.25
C MET A 58 6.28 12.53 -6.89
N CYS A 59 5.79 11.87 -5.84
CA CYS A 59 5.71 12.44 -4.50
C CYS A 59 7.10 12.83 -3.99
N GLU A 60 8.07 11.93 -4.11
CA GLU A 60 9.46 12.21 -3.75
C GLU A 60 10.03 13.43 -4.47
N SER A 61 9.75 13.57 -5.78
CA SER A 61 10.24 14.68 -6.61
C SER A 61 9.70 16.06 -6.21
N ILE A 62 8.56 16.12 -5.53
CA ILE A 62 7.92 17.36 -5.06
C ILE A 62 7.95 17.52 -3.54
N GLY A 63 8.63 16.62 -2.82
CA GLY A 63 8.71 16.65 -1.36
C GLY A 63 7.40 16.33 -0.64
N MET A 64 6.52 15.55 -1.26
CA MET A 64 5.24 15.09 -0.71
C MET A 64 5.40 13.68 -0.14
N GLN A 65 4.81 13.43 1.02
CA GLN A 65 4.70 12.07 1.54
C GLN A 65 3.65 11.25 0.78
N CYS A 66 3.85 9.94 0.77
CA CYS A 66 3.00 8.98 0.06
C CYS A 66 2.79 7.74 0.92
N GLU A 67 1.63 7.61 1.54
CA GLU A 67 1.33 6.47 2.39
C GLU A 67 0.69 5.33 1.59
N ILE A 68 1.00 4.11 2.00
CA ILE A 68 0.52 2.91 1.35
C ILE A 68 -0.70 2.38 2.09
N HIS A 69 -1.79 2.17 1.34
CA HIS A 69 -3.03 1.64 1.89
C HIS A 69 -2.94 0.14 2.08
N ILE A 70 -3.20 -0.31 3.31
CA ILE A 70 -3.31 -1.72 3.72
C ILE A 70 -2.10 -2.60 3.37
N GLY A 71 -2.00 -3.75 4.03
CA GLY A 71 -0.93 -4.72 3.84
C GLY A 71 -1.03 -5.52 2.54
N GLY A 72 -0.03 -6.32 2.31
CA GLY A 72 0.10 -7.23 1.18
C GLY A 72 1.46 -7.18 0.53
N PHE A 73 1.84 -8.27 -0.13
CA PHE A 73 3.18 -8.43 -0.73
C PHE A 73 3.56 -7.29 -1.67
N GLY A 74 2.63 -6.85 -2.53
CA GLY A 74 2.89 -5.79 -3.49
C GLY A 74 3.10 -4.44 -2.79
N ASN A 75 2.27 -4.11 -1.81
CA ASN A 75 2.38 -2.89 -1.02
C ASN A 75 3.65 -2.90 -0.17
N LEU A 76 3.98 -4.04 0.45
CA LEU A 76 5.21 -4.20 1.21
C LEU A 76 6.47 -4.05 0.34
N ALA A 77 6.44 -4.57 -0.89
CA ALA A 77 7.53 -4.41 -1.85
C ALA A 77 7.71 -2.94 -2.30
N ILE A 78 6.62 -2.20 -2.49
CA ILE A 78 6.69 -0.76 -2.77
C ILE A 78 7.32 -0.02 -1.59
N LEU A 79 6.82 -0.25 -0.37
CA LEU A 79 7.37 0.38 0.85
C LEU A 79 8.87 0.08 1.00
N GLY A 80 9.27 -1.18 0.87
CA GLY A 80 10.67 -1.59 0.97
C GLY A 80 11.59 -1.06 -0.14
N SER A 81 11.02 -0.45 -1.19
CA SER A 81 11.75 0.19 -2.29
C SER A 81 11.75 1.72 -2.22
N THR A 82 11.24 2.30 -1.14
CA THR A 82 11.16 3.75 -0.91
C THR A 82 11.95 4.17 0.33
N THR A 83 12.17 5.48 0.47
CA THR A 83 12.75 6.03 1.69
C THR A 83 11.66 6.31 2.73
N GLU A 84 12.05 6.33 4.01
CA GLU A 84 11.11 6.64 5.10
C GLU A 84 10.59 8.07 5.06
N GLU A 85 11.32 8.99 4.43
CA GLU A 85 10.85 10.36 4.23
C GLU A 85 9.65 10.43 3.27
N THR A 86 9.54 9.47 2.35
CA THR A 86 8.46 9.42 1.37
C THR A 86 7.32 8.51 1.83
N CYS A 87 7.63 7.31 2.35
CA CYS A 87 6.64 6.39 2.90
C CYS A 87 7.11 5.89 4.26
N GLU A 88 6.42 6.29 5.33
CA GLU A 88 6.87 6.03 6.70
C GLU A 88 6.42 4.68 7.25
N TYR A 89 5.17 4.29 6.96
CA TYR A 89 4.52 3.19 7.67
C TYR A 89 4.01 2.09 6.76
N TYR A 90 4.10 0.87 7.27
CA TYR A 90 3.34 -0.26 6.75
C TYR A 90 2.00 -0.35 7.47
N GLU A 91 0.91 -0.06 6.76
CA GLU A 91 -0.42 -0.22 7.30
C GLU A 91 -0.81 -1.71 7.27
N ARG A 92 -0.57 -2.39 8.36
CA ARG A 92 -1.08 -3.73 8.57
C ARG A 92 -2.57 -3.65 8.91
N GLY A 93 -3.42 -4.30 8.12
CA GLY A 93 -4.86 -4.20 8.27
C GLY A 93 -5.32 -4.35 9.72
N LEU A 94 -6.23 -3.47 10.14
CA LEU A 94 -6.73 -3.45 11.50
C LEU A 94 -7.36 -4.79 11.87
N THR A 95 -7.17 -5.16 13.12
CA THR A 95 -7.74 -6.38 13.67
C THR A 95 -9.27 -6.26 13.76
N ILE A 96 -9.94 -7.07 12.96
CA ILE A 96 -11.35 -7.38 13.19
C ILE A 96 -11.35 -8.44 14.30
N PRO A 97 -12.15 -8.29 15.37
CA PRO A 97 -12.20 -9.28 16.42
C PRO A 97 -12.47 -10.70 15.87
N GLY A 98 -11.64 -11.67 16.24
CA GLY A 98 -11.75 -13.05 15.77
C GLY A 98 -11.06 -13.34 14.43
N VAL A 99 -10.43 -12.34 13.79
CA VAL A 99 -9.57 -12.56 12.61
C VAL A 99 -8.11 -12.63 13.07
N ASP A 100 -7.50 -13.80 12.86
CA ASP A 100 -6.07 -13.98 13.07
C ASP A 100 -5.31 -13.45 11.84
N ARG A 101 -4.63 -12.33 11.99
CA ARG A 101 -3.85 -11.69 10.93
C ARG A 101 -2.50 -12.35 10.69
N ASP A 102 -2.04 -13.17 11.62
CA ASP A 102 -0.81 -13.95 11.50
C ASP A 102 -1.04 -15.32 10.90
N ALA A 103 -2.30 -15.73 10.74
CA ALA A 103 -2.64 -16.98 10.09
C ALA A 103 -2.15 -17.00 8.64
N THR A 104 -1.41 -18.02 8.27
CA THR A 104 -1.01 -18.26 6.88
C THR A 104 -2.23 -18.70 6.07
N PRO A 105 -2.63 -17.96 5.01
CA PRO A 105 -3.66 -18.42 4.10
C PRO A 105 -3.30 -19.76 3.46
N GLU A 106 -4.29 -20.62 3.24
CA GLU A 106 -4.06 -22.00 2.74
C GLU A 106 -3.34 -22.04 1.37
N TYR A 107 -3.48 -20.99 0.55
CA TYR A 107 -2.80 -20.86 -0.73
C TYR A 107 -1.36 -20.34 -0.62
N LEU A 108 -0.88 -20.04 0.58
CA LEU A 108 0.51 -19.62 0.83
C LEU A 108 1.24 -20.66 1.70
N GLN A 109 2.56 -20.69 1.61
CA GLN A 109 3.40 -21.52 2.49
C GLN A 109 3.86 -20.75 3.72
N VAL A 110 3.93 -19.42 3.63
CA VAL A 110 4.35 -18.52 4.70
C VAL A 110 3.36 -17.36 4.83
N PRO A 111 3.19 -16.75 6.02
CA PRO A 111 2.36 -15.56 6.16
C PRO A 111 2.90 -14.40 5.31
N CYS A 112 2.00 -13.52 4.88
CA CYS A 112 2.37 -12.39 4.01
C CYS A 112 3.29 -11.39 4.72
N ASP A 113 2.94 -11.04 5.94
CA ASP A 113 3.51 -9.91 6.65
C ASP A 113 3.57 -10.18 8.16
N PRO A 114 4.28 -11.24 8.59
CA PRO A 114 4.42 -11.52 10.01
C PRO A 114 5.10 -10.34 10.71
N MET A 115 4.49 -9.90 11.80
CA MET A 115 5.01 -8.82 12.64
C MET A 115 5.83 -9.41 13.78
N ASP A 116 7.00 -8.89 14.01
CA ASP A 116 7.84 -9.28 15.13
C ASP A 116 7.38 -8.62 16.46
N ASP A 117 8.03 -9.00 17.56
CA ASP A 117 7.70 -8.50 18.91
C ASP A 117 7.95 -6.99 19.07
N ASP A 118 8.77 -6.40 18.22
CA ASP A 118 9.07 -4.97 18.19
C ASP A 118 8.11 -4.18 17.27
N GLY A 119 7.20 -4.87 16.59
CA GLY A 119 6.20 -4.28 15.73
C GLY A 119 6.64 -4.04 14.29
N TYR A 120 7.74 -4.66 13.85
CA TYR A 120 8.23 -4.56 12.48
C TYR A 120 7.76 -5.72 11.61
N VAL A 121 7.55 -5.41 10.34
CA VAL A 121 7.30 -6.38 9.28
C VAL A 121 8.49 -6.42 8.34
N GLN A 122 9.02 -7.62 8.10
CA GLN A 122 10.18 -7.79 7.24
C GLN A 122 9.76 -7.81 5.77
N VAL A 123 10.45 -7.02 4.93
CA VAL A 123 10.29 -7.07 3.47
C VAL A 123 10.88 -8.38 2.96
N PRO A 124 10.10 -9.23 2.24
CA PRO A 124 10.62 -10.46 1.68
C PRO A 124 11.80 -10.24 0.73
N GLN A 125 12.86 -11.04 0.86
CA GLN A 125 14.08 -10.91 0.05
C GLN A 125 14.15 -11.92 -1.10
N GLY A 126 13.13 -12.74 -1.30
CA GLY A 126 13.05 -13.72 -2.37
C GLY A 126 12.80 -13.09 -3.75
N PRO A 127 12.93 -13.86 -4.83
CA PRO A 127 12.65 -13.39 -6.20
C PRO A 127 11.22 -12.85 -6.36
N GLY A 128 11.05 -11.84 -7.18
CA GLY A 128 9.76 -11.20 -7.42
C GLY A 128 9.26 -10.47 -6.18
N LEU A 129 8.09 -10.85 -5.67
CA LEU A 129 7.52 -10.32 -4.43
C LEU A 129 7.87 -11.17 -3.20
N GLY A 130 8.70 -12.19 -3.35
CA GLY A 130 9.04 -13.11 -2.27
C GLY A 130 7.87 -14.01 -1.83
N ILE A 131 6.88 -14.23 -2.70
CA ILE A 131 5.70 -15.05 -2.39
C ILE A 131 6.04 -16.52 -2.57
N GLU A 132 5.72 -17.32 -1.56
CA GLU A 132 5.78 -18.78 -1.63
C GLU A 132 4.37 -19.36 -1.65
N PHE A 133 3.94 -19.82 -2.84
CA PHE A 133 2.62 -20.38 -3.04
C PHE A 133 2.56 -21.87 -2.65
N ASN A 134 1.46 -22.27 -2.03
CA ASN A 134 1.07 -23.66 -1.85
C ASN A 134 0.39 -24.18 -3.12
N TRP A 135 1.19 -24.62 -4.08
CA TRP A 135 0.71 -25.06 -5.38
C TRP A 135 -0.18 -26.32 -5.31
N ASP A 136 0.02 -27.17 -4.33
CA ASP A 136 -0.84 -28.36 -4.12
C ASP A 136 -2.26 -27.89 -3.79
N TYR A 137 -2.40 -27.02 -2.79
CA TYR A 137 -3.70 -26.44 -2.47
C TYR A 137 -4.35 -25.68 -3.64
N ILE A 138 -3.57 -24.88 -4.37
CA ILE A 138 -4.08 -24.12 -5.52
C ILE A 138 -4.60 -25.08 -6.60
N ASN A 139 -3.84 -26.13 -6.93
CA ASN A 139 -4.23 -27.10 -7.97
C ASN A 139 -5.48 -27.90 -7.56
N ASP A 140 -5.61 -28.26 -6.30
CA ASP A 140 -6.76 -29.01 -5.77
C ASP A 140 -8.04 -28.17 -5.72
N ASN A 141 -7.91 -26.84 -5.77
CA ASN A 141 -9.04 -25.90 -5.69
C ASN A 141 -9.25 -25.07 -6.98
N LEU A 142 -8.70 -25.53 -8.12
CA LEU A 142 -8.95 -24.88 -9.40
C LEU A 142 -10.44 -24.96 -9.77
N ILE A 143 -11.00 -23.82 -10.14
CA ILE A 143 -12.33 -23.77 -10.73
C ILE A 143 -12.18 -24.01 -12.23
N GLU A 144 -12.72 -25.10 -12.72
CA GLU A 144 -12.81 -25.33 -14.16
C GLU A 144 -13.66 -24.20 -14.79
N LYS A 145 -13.13 -23.60 -15.85
CA LYS A 145 -13.83 -22.62 -16.65
C LYS A 145 -14.47 -23.26 -17.86
#